data_d91f7464f7d79172c3287490995a7b98
#
_entry.id   d91f7464f7d79172c3287490995a7b98
#
_cell.length_a   1.000
_cell.length_b   1.000
_cell.length_c   1.000
_cell.angle_alpha   90.00
_cell.angle_beta   90.00
_cell.angle_gamma   90.00
#
_symmetry.space_group_name_H-M   'P 1'
#
loop_
_entity.id
_entity.type
_entity.pdbx_description
1 polymer ?
#
loop_
_entity_poly.entity_id
_entity_poly.type
_entity_poly.pdbx_seq_one_letter_code
_entity_poly.pdbx_strand_id
1 'polypeptide(L)'
;MSNVENMDINRYKITFSVSAEKFQEGLDYSFNKNQKHFNIKGFRKGKVPRQIIEKTYGEQVFYDDAFNFVLKDSYPEAAKESELEIVSRPEIDVVSASKNEGVVFTAIVYTKPEVKVSDYKGLICEKPSTSVNKDDVEAFLNREREKHSRINPVTDRAVKKGDLVNIDFEGFIDGTAFEGGKGEKYDLEIGSKTFIDTFEDQIIGKNIGDEFDVSVTFPENYGKKELASKPAVFKVKINEINEKILPELNDEFVQDTTEFETLKDYKKDIKSKLTAAKKEEADKKMKEAIIDALIEKVEVTIPEAMIELEIDQKINEFRNGIGAQGLTLDSYLNYMGQSLENMREAYRIICEKQVKSRLALEAVAEAEKVKVSEKDIDAELTRIAEAYRIDKEKLQSIFGEKERENIIKDLKVQKALDFLVKNSVQPEAEK
;
A
#
# COMPACT_ATOMS: atom_id res chain seq x y z
N MET A 1 41.48 -6.67 -4.52
CA MET A 1 41.42 -6.22 -3.11
C MET A 1 40.57 -4.97 -3.04
N SER A 2 39.54 -5.02 -2.27
CA SER A 2 38.67 -3.87 -2.02
C SER A 2 39.23 -3.04 -0.86
N ASN A 3 39.26 -1.73 -1.00
CA ASN A 3 39.65 -0.79 0.08
C ASN A 3 38.35 -0.12 0.59
N VAL A 4 38.11 -0.18 1.90
CA VAL A 4 36.92 0.37 2.55
C VAL A 4 37.31 1.59 3.36
N GLU A 5 36.68 2.73 3.07
CA GLU A 5 36.90 4.01 3.75
C GLU A 5 35.56 4.45 4.38
N ASN A 6 35.58 4.77 5.66
CA ASN A 6 34.43 5.35 6.35
C ASN A 6 34.37 6.85 6.03
N MET A 7 33.25 7.31 5.46
CA MET A 7 33.05 8.71 5.09
C MET A 7 32.22 9.48 6.12
N ASP A 8 31.24 8.81 6.75
CA ASP A 8 30.32 9.40 7.72
C ASP A 8 29.57 8.28 8.45
N ILE A 9 28.65 8.63 9.35
CA ILE A 9 27.82 7.67 10.07
C ILE A 9 27.05 6.82 9.04
N ASN A 10 27.32 5.50 9.06
CA ASN A 10 26.71 4.51 8.16
C ASN A 10 26.96 4.75 6.67
N ARG A 11 27.95 5.56 6.28
CA ARG A 11 28.30 5.84 4.89
C ARG A 11 29.72 5.43 4.60
N TYR A 12 29.91 4.52 3.67
CA TYR A 12 31.19 3.93 3.32
C TYR A 12 31.47 4.05 1.84
N LYS A 13 32.77 4.19 1.52
CA LYS A 13 33.28 4.18 0.15
C LYS A 13 34.09 2.91 -0.04
N ILE A 14 33.67 2.07 -0.96
CA ILE A 14 34.37 0.86 -1.35
C ILE A 14 35.11 1.17 -2.66
N THR A 15 36.42 1.05 -2.66
CA THR A 15 37.23 1.19 -3.87
C THR A 15 37.67 -0.20 -4.30
N PHE A 16 37.41 -0.59 -5.54
CA PHE A 16 37.78 -1.90 -6.08
C PHE A 16 38.23 -1.79 -7.53
N SER A 17 39.06 -2.74 -7.95
CA SER A 17 39.67 -2.76 -9.29
C SER A 17 39.20 -3.99 -10.07
N VAL A 18 39.02 -3.78 -11.37
CA VAL A 18 38.72 -4.84 -12.36
C VAL A 18 39.97 -4.95 -13.26
N SER A 19 40.46 -6.18 -13.47
CA SER A 19 41.63 -6.45 -14.27
C SER A 19 41.46 -6.01 -15.74
N ALA A 20 42.57 -5.74 -16.41
CA ALA A 20 42.57 -5.40 -17.85
C ALA A 20 41.88 -6.51 -18.69
N GLU A 21 42.06 -7.78 -18.31
CA GLU A 21 41.44 -8.93 -19.00
C GLU A 21 39.90 -8.89 -18.90
N LYS A 22 39.34 -8.76 -17.70
CA LYS A 22 37.89 -8.64 -17.49
C LYS A 22 37.33 -7.39 -18.17
N PHE A 23 38.06 -6.27 -18.12
CA PHE A 23 37.63 -5.06 -18.82
C PHE A 23 37.61 -5.25 -20.34
N GLN A 24 38.59 -5.96 -20.89
CA GLN A 24 38.61 -6.27 -22.31
C GLN A 24 37.43 -7.14 -22.75
N GLU A 25 37.01 -8.13 -21.93
CA GLU A 25 35.80 -8.90 -22.14
C GLU A 25 34.55 -8.00 -22.17
N GLY A 26 34.48 -7.04 -21.26
CA GLY A 26 33.42 -6.03 -21.23
C GLY A 26 33.35 -5.18 -22.48
N LEU A 27 34.54 -4.74 -22.96
CA LEU A 27 34.66 -3.98 -24.20
C LEU A 27 34.25 -4.79 -25.43
N ASP A 28 34.57 -6.09 -25.48
CA ASP A 28 34.15 -6.98 -26.55
C ASP A 28 32.64 -7.25 -26.52
N TYR A 29 32.07 -7.38 -25.32
CA TYR A 29 30.61 -7.44 -25.13
C TYR A 29 29.95 -6.16 -25.66
N SER A 30 30.41 -4.99 -25.25
CA SER A 30 29.88 -3.70 -25.68
C SER A 30 29.96 -3.52 -27.20
N PHE A 31 31.10 -3.88 -27.82
CA PHE A 31 31.27 -3.87 -29.26
C PHE A 31 30.23 -4.77 -29.95
N ASN A 32 30.13 -6.03 -29.53
CA ASN A 32 29.19 -7.00 -30.13
C ASN A 32 27.72 -6.56 -30.02
N LYS A 33 27.36 -5.94 -28.91
CA LYS A 33 26.02 -5.38 -28.68
C LYS A 33 25.72 -4.20 -29.63
N ASN A 34 26.70 -3.28 -29.77
CA ASN A 34 26.49 -1.98 -30.40
C ASN A 34 26.95 -1.89 -31.86
N GLN A 35 27.75 -2.84 -32.39
CA GLN A 35 28.33 -2.78 -33.73
C GLN A 35 27.31 -2.51 -34.86
N LYS A 36 26.06 -2.96 -34.67
CA LYS A 36 24.98 -2.77 -35.67
C LYS A 36 24.56 -1.31 -35.83
N HIS A 37 24.84 -0.47 -34.85
CA HIS A 37 24.46 0.95 -34.82
C HIS A 37 25.48 1.86 -35.52
N PHE A 38 26.71 1.37 -35.69
CA PHE A 38 27.77 2.18 -36.31
C PHE A 38 27.69 2.14 -37.82
N ASN A 39 27.75 3.34 -38.41
CA ASN A 39 27.81 3.55 -39.86
C ASN A 39 29.00 4.44 -40.21
N ILE A 40 30.05 3.88 -40.78
CA ILE A 40 31.26 4.57 -41.16
C ILE A 40 31.45 4.43 -42.67
N LYS A 41 31.75 5.54 -43.36
CA LYS A 41 31.99 5.57 -44.80
C LYS A 41 33.12 4.62 -45.20
N GLY A 42 32.84 3.72 -46.14
CA GLY A 42 33.79 2.70 -46.60
C GLY A 42 33.54 1.31 -45.96
N PHE A 43 32.61 1.17 -45.02
CA PHE A 43 32.27 -0.10 -44.40
C PHE A 43 30.75 -0.38 -44.51
N ARG A 44 30.41 -1.65 -44.63
CA ARG A 44 29.02 -2.08 -44.54
C ARG A 44 28.52 -1.88 -43.12
N LYS A 45 27.33 -1.33 -42.95
CA LYS A 45 26.68 -1.14 -41.65
C LYS A 45 26.70 -2.43 -40.81
N GLY A 46 27.19 -2.34 -39.56
CA GLY A 46 27.31 -3.46 -38.64
C GLY A 46 28.47 -4.43 -38.96
N LYS A 47 29.40 -4.05 -39.85
CA LYS A 47 30.62 -4.83 -40.17
C LYS A 47 31.89 -4.00 -40.04
N VAL A 48 31.80 -2.90 -39.32
CA VAL A 48 32.95 -2.03 -39.05
C VAL A 48 33.82 -2.68 -37.97
N PRO A 49 35.13 -2.87 -38.21
CA PRO A 49 36.03 -3.37 -37.16
C PRO A 49 36.11 -2.44 -35.96
N ARG A 50 36.24 -2.99 -34.75
CA ARG A 50 36.27 -2.25 -33.49
C ARG A 50 37.30 -1.13 -33.51
N GLN A 51 38.52 -1.39 -33.97
CA GLN A 51 39.59 -0.40 -34.04
C GLN A 51 39.24 0.84 -34.88
N ILE A 52 38.45 0.65 -35.94
CA ILE A 52 38.03 1.77 -36.80
C ILE A 52 36.98 2.61 -36.11
N ILE A 53 36.05 1.97 -35.35
CA ILE A 53 35.05 2.67 -34.55
C ILE A 53 35.73 3.48 -33.46
N GLU A 54 36.63 2.87 -32.70
CA GLU A 54 37.40 3.51 -31.63
C GLU A 54 38.25 4.71 -32.17
N LYS A 55 38.86 4.56 -33.36
CA LYS A 55 39.60 5.64 -33.99
C LYS A 55 38.71 6.81 -34.41
N THR A 56 37.45 6.53 -34.78
CA THR A 56 36.52 7.54 -35.29
C THR A 56 35.77 8.26 -34.19
N TYR A 57 35.31 7.52 -33.19
CA TYR A 57 34.45 8.02 -32.11
C TYR A 57 35.13 8.11 -30.74
N GLY A 58 36.37 7.66 -30.64
CA GLY A 58 37.12 7.55 -29.39
C GLY A 58 36.91 6.16 -28.72
N GLU A 59 37.90 5.79 -27.91
CA GLU A 59 37.88 4.51 -27.19
C GLU A 59 36.71 4.38 -26.21
N GLN A 60 36.28 5.51 -25.66
CA GLN A 60 35.25 5.60 -24.64
C GLN A 60 33.85 5.23 -25.15
N VAL A 61 33.66 5.12 -26.45
CA VAL A 61 32.33 4.79 -27.08
C VAL A 61 31.77 3.45 -26.60
N PHE A 62 32.59 2.55 -26.07
CA PHE A 62 32.19 1.25 -25.55
C PHE A 62 32.22 1.13 -24.02
N TYR A 63 32.65 2.17 -23.33
CA TYR A 63 32.95 2.10 -21.89
C TYR A 63 31.67 1.88 -21.05
N ASP A 64 30.59 2.58 -21.31
CA ASP A 64 29.39 2.50 -20.50
C ASP A 64 28.82 1.07 -20.44
N ASP A 65 28.65 0.41 -21.58
CA ASP A 65 28.18 -0.97 -21.62
C ASP A 65 29.24 -1.95 -21.07
N ALA A 66 30.52 -1.68 -21.24
CA ALA A 66 31.62 -2.47 -20.68
C ALA A 66 31.61 -2.36 -19.14
N PHE A 67 31.47 -1.17 -18.59
CA PHE A 67 31.38 -0.95 -17.14
C PHE A 67 30.17 -1.69 -16.56
N ASN A 68 29.00 -1.54 -17.16
CA ASN A 68 27.80 -2.26 -16.74
C ASN A 68 27.96 -3.80 -16.80
N PHE A 69 28.74 -4.29 -17.76
CA PHE A 69 29.02 -5.72 -17.89
C PHE A 69 29.91 -6.23 -16.76
N VAL A 70 31.04 -5.55 -16.50
CA VAL A 70 31.99 -6.00 -15.47
C VAL A 70 31.50 -5.78 -14.05
N LEU A 71 30.69 -4.74 -13.81
CA LEU A 71 30.12 -4.42 -12.50
C LEU A 71 29.15 -5.49 -11.99
N LYS A 72 28.51 -6.26 -12.87
CA LYS A 72 27.57 -7.33 -12.46
C LYS A 72 28.21 -8.38 -11.55
N ASP A 73 29.47 -8.66 -11.79
CA ASP A 73 30.23 -9.67 -11.03
C ASP A 73 31.16 -9.02 -10.01
N SER A 74 31.88 -7.95 -10.41
CA SER A 74 32.91 -7.33 -9.58
C SER A 74 32.37 -6.57 -8.37
N TYR A 75 31.20 -5.92 -8.49
CA TYR A 75 30.61 -5.22 -7.34
C TYR A 75 30.10 -6.19 -6.25
N PRO A 76 29.35 -7.26 -6.54
CA PRO A 76 28.97 -8.23 -5.52
C PRO A 76 30.16 -8.89 -4.82
N GLU A 77 31.25 -9.16 -5.55
CA GLU A 77 32.50 -9.65 -4.97
C GLU A 77 33.09 -8.64 -4.00
N ALA A 78 33.24 -7.37 -4.42
CA ALA A 78 33.76 -6.30 -3.59
C ALA A 78 32.88 -6.00 -2.35
N ALA A 79 31.57 -6.03 -2.52
CA ALA A 79 30.63 -5.87 -1.42
C ALA A 79 30.75 -7.00 -0.40
N LYS A 80 30.93 -8.25 -0.84
CA LYS A 80 31.15 -9.39 0.04
C LYS A 80 32.48 -9.32 0.77
N GLU A 81 33.57 -8.91 0.07
CA GLU A 81 34.89 -8.70 0.68
C GLU A 81 34.89 -7.59 1.73
N SER A 82 34.00 -6.61 1.62
CA SER A 82 33.91 -5.49 2.57
C SER A 82 33.37 -5.88 3.92
N GLU A 83 32.71 -7.04 4.07
CA GLU A 83 32.00 -7.50 5.27
C GLU A 83 30.94 -6.52 5.81
N LEU A 84 30.54 -5.52 5.01
CA LEU A 84 29.55 -4.52 5.39
C LEU A 84 28.12 -5.03 5.17
N GLU A 85 27.21 -4.81 6.10
CA GLU A 85 25.78 -5.02 5.90
C GLU A 85 25.19 -3.86 5.11
N ILE A 86 25.32 -3.93 3.77
CA ILE A 86 24.89 -2.87 2.85
C ILE A 86 23.37 -2.91 2.71
N VAL A 87 22.73 -1.75 2.93
CA VAL A 87 21.28 -1.55 2.88
C VAL A 87 20.83 -0.54 1.82
N SER A 88 21.75 -0.11 0.96
CA SER A 88 21.46 0.84 -0.13
C SER A 88 21.85 0.28 -1.49
N ARG A 89 21.34 0.91 -2.56
CA ARG A 89 21.96 0.75 -3.87
C ARG A 89 23.30 1.48 -3.86
N PRO A 90 24.35 0.91 -4.50
CA PRO A 90 25.63 1.60 -4.60
C PRO A 90 25.54 2.80 -5.56
N GLU A 91 26.14 3.92 -5.17
CA GLU A 91 26.44 5.01 -6.08
C GLU A 91 27.85 4.73 -6.65
N ILE A 92 27.93 4.33 -7.92
CA ILE A 92 29.18 3.86 -8.54
C ILE A 92 29.75 4.93 -9.43
N ASP A 93 31.04 5.27 -9.19
CA ASP A 93 31.82 6.17 -10.00
C ASP A 93 33.08 5.48 -10.53
N VAL A 94 33.56 5.94 -11.69
CA VAL A 94 34.79 5.47 -12.32
C VAL A 94 35.93 6.39 -11.96
N VAL A 95 36.91 5.89 -11.23
CA VAL A 95 38.11 6.64 -10.87
C VAL A 95 39.10 6.69 -12.04
N SER A 96 39.35 5.55 -12.65
CA SER A 96 40.24 5.42 -13.80
C SER A 96 39.85 4.24 -14.67
N ALA A 97 40.06 4.37 -15.98
CA ALA A 97 39.81 3.28 -16.92
C ALA A 97 40.94 3.29 -17.99
N SER A 98 41.62 2.16 -18.14
CA SER A 98 42.67 1.94 -19.13
C SER A 98 42.60 0.52 -19.66
N LYS A 99 42.76 0.34 -20.97
CA LYS A 99 42.80 -1.00 -21.59
C LYS A 99 43.92 -1.87 -21.06
N ASN A 100 45.03 -1.26 -20.61
CA ASN A 100 46.21 -1.96 -20.16
C ASN A 100 46.19 -2.25 -18.64
N GLU A 101 45.55 -1.38 -17.86
CA GLU A 101 45.59 -1.44 -16.40
C GLU A 101 44.24 -1.91 -15.82
N GLY A 102 43.19 -1.92 -16.64
CA GLY A 102 41.84 -2.22 -16.19
C GLY A 102 41.08 -0.99 -15.75
N VAL A 103 40.12 -1.18 -14.83
CA VAL A 103 39.23 -0.12 -14.33
C VAL A 103 39.23 -0.11 -12.80
N VAL A 104 39.29 1.08 -12.24
CA VAL A 104 39.09 1.31 -10.80
C VAL A 104 37.76 2.00 -10.58
N PHE A 105 36.91 1.37 -9.77
CA PHE A 105 35.63 1.91 -9.39
C PHE A 105 35.61 2.32 -7.92
N THR A 106 34.76 3.28 -7.61
CA THR A 106 34.34 3.57 -6.26
C THR A 106 32.84 3.35 -6.14
N ALA A 107 32.40 2.72 -5.06
CA ALA A 107 31.00 2.57 -4.72
C ALA A 107 30.73 3.22 -3.37
N ILE A 108 29.85 4.21 -3.32
CA ILE A 108 29.36 4.78 -2.07
C ILE A 108 28.14 3.95 -1.66
N VAL A 109 28.19 3.42 -0.45
CA VAL A 109 27.16 2.56 0.11
C VAL A 109 26.77 3.00 1.51
N TYR A 110 25.54 2.68 1.90
CA TYR A 110 25.08 2.86 3.27
C TYR A 110 24.88 1.52 3.95
N THR A 111 25.30 1.45 5.22
CA THR A 111 25.15 0.27 6.05
C THR A 111 23.95 0.38 6.97
N LYS A 112 23.50 -0.75 7.49
CA LYS A 112 22.47 -0.81 8.52
C LYS A 112 22.91 0.03 9.72
N PRO A 113 22.05 0.97 10.21
CA PRO A 113 22.37 1.78 11.37
C PRO A 113 22.34 0.98 12.66
N GLU A 114 23.16 1.36 13.63
CA GLU A 114 23.07 0.84 14.99
C GLU A 114 21.79 1.36 15.64
N VAL A 115 21.02 0.45 16.22
CA VAL A 115 19.72 0.75 16.83
C VAL A 115 19.81 0.53 18.33
N LYS A 116 19.54 1.58 19.10
CA LYS A 116 19.45 1.47 20.56
C LYS A 116 17.98 1.42 20.98
N VAL A 117 17.59 0.32 21.58
CA VAL A 117 16.24 0.12 22.10
C VAL A 117 16.31 0.00 23.60
N SER A 118 15.62 0.87 24.33
CA SER A 118 15.49 0.84 25.77
C SER A 118 14.03 0.65 26.18
N ASP A 119 13.82 0.02 27.34
CA ASP A 119 12.50 -0.09 27.99
C ASP A 119 11.36 -0.59 27.07
N TYR A 120 11.67 -1.56 26.19
CA TYR A 120 10.70 -2.13 25.25
C TYR A 120 9.81 -3.22 25.85
N LYS A 121 10.06 -3.66 27.11
CA LYS A 121 9.21 -4.61 27.84
C LYS A 121 8.11 -3.87 28.60
N GLY A 122 6.91 -4.43 28.59
CA GLY A 122 5.80 -3.84 29.31
C GLY A 122 5.25 -2.56 28.65
N LEU A 123 5.32 -2.46 27.32
CA LEU A 123 4.69 -1.35 26.58
C LEU A 123 3.20 -1.30 26.89
N ILE A 124 2.71 -0.10 27.18
CA ILE A 124 1.30 0.12 27.52
C ILE A 124 0.51 0.14 26.21
N CYS A 125 -0.49 -0.73 26.09
CA CYS A 125 -1.34 -0.81 24.92
C CYS A 125 -2.78 -1.12 25.33
N GLU A 126 -3.71 -0.33 24.84
CA GLU A 126 -5.13 -0.57 25.04
C GLU A 126 -5.59 -1.78 24.19
N LYS A 127 -6.21 -2.77 24.83
CA LYS A 127 -6.72 -3.94 24.14
C LYS A 127 -8.14 -3.64 23.63
N PRO A 128 -8.35 -3.56 22.31
CA PRO A 128 -9.67 -3.31 21.77
C PRO A 128 -10.66 -4.43 22.13
N SER A 129 -11.91 -4.06 22.32
CA SER A 129 -12.96 -5.05 22.61
C SER A 129 -13.22 -5.96 21.40
N THR A 130 -13.24 -7.26 21.65
CA THR A 130 -13.58 -8.28 20.64
C THR A 130 -15.00 -8.83 20.81
N SER A 131 -15.76 -8.26 21.75
CA SER A 131 -17.13 -8.73 22.03
C SER A 131 -18.08 -8.39 20.88
N VAL A 132 -18.89 -9.37 20.49
CA VAL A 132 -19.99 -9.22 19.53
C VAL A 132 -21.29 -9.27 20.32
N ASN A 133 -22.02 -8.16 20.34
CA ASN A 133 -23.32 -8.06 20.98
C ASN A 133 -24.46 -8.51 20.04
N LYS A 134 -25.70 -8.44 20.52
CA LYS A 134 -26.87 -8.80 19.71
C LYS A 134 -27.12 -7.79 18.59
N ASP A 135 -26.85 -6.52 18.86
CA ASP A 135 -27.09 -5.43 17.92
C ASP A 135 -26.15 -5.53 16.71
N ASP A 136 -24.90 -6.00 16.88
CA ASP A 136 -23.97 -6.27 15.78
C ASP A 136 -24.54 -7.33 14.83
N VAL A 137 -25.12 -8.40 15.37
CA VAL A 137 -25.73 -9.49 14.59
C VAL A 137 -26.98 -9.01 13.88
N GLU A 138 -27.82 -8.22 14.56
CA GLU A 138 -29.03 -7.64 13.99
C GLU A 138 -28.71 -6.63 12.89
N ALA A 139 -27.71 -5.80 13.09
CA ALA A 139 -27.23 -4.87 12.06
C ALA A 139 -26.72 -5.60 10.80
N PHE A 140 -26.01 -6.73 10.97
CA PHE A 140 -25.60 -7.56 9.86
C PHE A 140 -26.80 -8.16 9.12
N LEU A 141 -27.73 -8.76 9.86
CA LEU A 141 -28.95 -9.34 9.28
C LEU A 141 -29.80 -8.31 8.55
N ASN A 142 -29.91 -7.09 9.08
CA ASN A 142 -30.67 -6.02 8.42
C ASN A 142 -30.00 -5.60 7.10
N ARG A 143 -28.66 -5.52 7.04
CA ARG A 143 -27.95 -5.29 5.77
C ARG A 143 -28.22 -6.39 4.74
N GLU A 144 -28.25 -7.66 5.17
CA GLU A 144 -28.58 -8.76 4.25
C GLU A 144 -30.03 -8.65 3.76
N ARG A 145 -30.99 -8.32 4.64
CA ARG A 145 -32.39 -8.06 4.24
C ARG A 145 -32.51 -6.91 3.23
N GLU A 146 -31.73 -5.85 3.44
CA GLU A 146 -31.71 -4.70 2.53
C GLU A 146 -31.24 -5.08 1.11
N LYS A 147 -30.24 -5.98 0.98
CA LYS A 147 -29.78 -6.49 -0.31
C LYS A 147 -30.87 -7.29 -1.06
N HIS A 148 -31.76 -7.92 -0.32
CA HIS A 148 -32.86 -8.73 -0.85
C HIS A 148 -34.22 -8.02 -0.77
N SER A 149 -34.23 -6.69 -0.53
CA SER A 149 -35.44 -5.90 -0.51
C SER A 149 -36.13 -5.87 -1.87
N ARG A 150 -37.45 -5.87 -1.85
CA ARG A 150 -38.30 -5.67 -3.04
C ARG A 150 -38.74 -4.23 -3.09
N ILE A 151 -38.75 -3.65 -4.30
CA ILE A 151 -39.19 -2.30 -4.53
C ILE A 151 -40.57 -2.36 -5.15
N ASN A 152 -41.58 -1.83 -4.46
CA ASN A 152 -42.94 -1.75 -4.96
C ASN A 152 -43.33 -0.29 -5.21
N PRO A 153 -43.84 0.06 -6.42
CA PRO A 153 -44.36 1.40 -6.67
C PRO A 153 -45.60 1.69 -5.82
N VAL A 154 -45.64 2.90 -5.26
CA VAL A 154 -46.72 3.40 -4.43
C VAL A 154 -47.39 4.57 -5.12
N THR A 155 -48.68 4.47 -5.40
CA THR A 155 -49.45 5.51 -6.12
C THR A 155 -50.60 6.09 -5.32
N ASP A 156 -50.89 5.52 -4.16
CA ASP A 156 -52.13 5.74 -3.37
C ASP A 156 -51.89 6.47 -2.04
N ARG A 157 -50.63 6.78 -1.72
CA ARG A 157 -50.30 7.46 -0.46
C ARG A 157 -49.12 8.44 -0.61
N ALA A 158 -49.01 9.32 0.33
CA ALA A 158 -47.88 10.24 0.46
C ALA A 158 -46.57 9.53 0.90
N VAL A 159 -45.46 10.18 0.68
CA VAL A 159 -44.10 9.76 1.07
C VAL A 159 -44.01 9.50 2.58
N LYS A 160 -43.41 8.37 2.94
CA LYS A 160 -43.06 7.98 4.32
C LYS A 160 -41.59 7.78 4.47
N LYS A 161 -41.13 7.78 5.72
CA LYS A 161 -39.74 7.42 6.05
C LYS A 161 -39.45 5.97 5.64
N GLY A 162 -38.34 5.74 4.97
CA GLY A 162 -37.92 4.45 4.42
C GLY A 162 -38.35 4.23 2.97
N ASP A 163 -39.17 5.13 2.37
CA ASP A 163 -39.49 5.06 0.95
C ASP A 163 -38.30 5.49 0.09
N LEU A 164 -38.17 4.88 -1.09
CA LEU A 164 -37.23 5.31 -2.15
C LEU A 164 -37.98 6.22 -3.08
N VAL A 165 -37.68 7.51 -3.07
CA VAL A 165 -38.40 8.53 -3.82
C VAL A 165 -37.54 9.03 -4.96
N ASN A 166 -38.07 8.97 -6.18
CA ASN A 166 -37.43 9.55 -7.35
C ASN A 166 -37.78 11.04 -7.44
N ILE A 167 -36.78 11.91 -7.35
CA ILE A 167 -36.96 13.36 -7.30
C ILE A 167 -36.14 14.07 -8.38
N ASP A 168 -36.67 15.19 -8.84
CA ASP A 168 -35.88 16.24 -9.48
C ASP A 168 -35.68 17.35 -8.47
N PHE A 169 -34.48 17.91 -8.41
CA PHE A 169 -34.20 19.03 -7.51
C PHE A 169 -33.26 20.05 -8.15
N GLU A 170 -33.42 21.31 -7.77
CA GLU A 170 -32.54 22.41 -8.15
C GLU A 170 -32.37 23.37 -6.98
N GLY A 171 -31.11 23.57 -6.52
CA GLY A 171 -30.76 24.35 -5.36
C GLY A 171 -30.37 25.80 -5.71
N PHE A 172 -30.86 26.72 -4.90
CA PHE A 172 -30.60 28.15 -5.03
C PHE A 172 -30.07 28.72 -3.71
N ILE A 173 -29.07 29.63 -3.81
CA ILE A 173 -28.58 30.44 -2.70
C ILE A 173 -28.78 31.89 -3.11
N ASP A 174 -29.43 32.68 -2.29
CA ASP A 174 -29.78 34.05 -2.60
C ASP A 174 -30.47 34.25 -3.96
N GLY A 175 -31.29 33.27 -4.36
CA GLY A 175 -32.01 33.30 -5.62
C GLY A 175 -31.19 32.87 -6.86
N THR A 176 -29.92 32.49 -6.71
CA THR A 176 -29.04 32.09 -7.78
C THR A 176 -28.76 30.57 -7.69
N ALA A 177 -28.96 29.85 -8.79
CA ALA A 177 -28.62 28.43 -8.86
C ALA A 177 -27.10 28.23 -8.72
N PHE A 178 -26.69 27.19 -7.96
CA PHE A 178 -25.28 26.90 -7.73
C PHE A 178 -24.85 25.58 -8.38
N GLU A 179 -23.59 25.50 -8.74
CA GLU A 179 -23.02 24.32 -9.41
C GLU A 179 -23.01 23.08 -8.51
N GLY A 180 -23.61 21.98 -8.98
CA GLY A 180 -23.79 20.75 -8.23
C GLY A 180 -25.06 20.71 -7.38
N GLY A 181 -25.89 21.76 -7.43
CA GLY A 181 -27.19 21.82 -6.74
C GLY A 181 -28.36 21.23 -7.53
N LYS A 182 -28.15 20.74 -8.78
CA LYS A 182 -29.20 20.22 -9.63
C LYS A 182 -29.04 18.71 -9.84
N GLY A 183 -30.17 17.99 -9.76
CA GLY A 183 -30.27 16.56 -10.10
C GLY A 183 -31.65 16.28 -10.70
N GLU A 184 -31.68 15.41 -11.69
CA GLU A 184 -32.90 14.92 -12.34
C GLU A 184 -32.99 13.40 -12.16
N LYS A 185 -34.19 12.90 -11.86
CA LYS A 185 -34.48 11.46 -11.63
C LYS A 185 -33.54 10.83 -10.61
N TYR A 186 -33.30 11.54 -9.53
CA TYR A 186 -32.44 11.05 -8.44
C TYR A 186 -33.23 10.21 -7.48
N ASP A 187 -32.77 8.99 -7.21
CA ASP A 187 -33.38 8.09 -6.26
C ASP A 187 -32.86 8.38 -4.84
N LEU A 188 -33.75 8.85 -3.98
CA LEU A 188 -33.44 9.23 -2.61
C LEU A 188 -34.21 8.34 -1.63
N GLU A 189 -33.50 7.62 -0.77
CA GLU A 189 -34.10 6.91 0.35
C GLU A 189 -34.37 7.86 1.52
N ILE A 190 -35.63 8.05 1.88
CA ILE A 190 -36.05 8.98 2.93
C ILE A 190 -35.66 8.49 4.32
N GLY A 191 -34.80 9.23 5.01
CA GLY A 191 -34.22 8.89 6.31
C GLY A 191 -32.82 8.32 6.23
N SER A 192 -32.23 8.24 5.03
CA SER A 192 -30.86 7.77 4.80
C SER A 192 -29.79 8.76 5.31
N LYS A 193 -30.16 10.03 5.48
CA LYS A 193 -29.25 11.15 5.78
C LYS A 193 -28.17 11.36 4.72
N THR A 194 -28.47 11.02 3.48
CA THR A 194 -27.58 11.26 2.34
C THR A 194 -27.58 12.71 1.91
N PHE A 195 -28.70 13.40 2.12
CA PHE A 195 -28.83 14.82 1.89
C PHE A 195 -28.59 15.63 3.16
N ILE A 196 -28.53 16.96 3.01
CA ILE A 196 -28.33 17.92 4.11
C ILE A 196 -29.45 17.75 5.14
N ASP A 197 -29.10 17.87 6.42
CA ASP A 197 -30.06 17.74 7.51
C ASP A 197 -31.35 18.54 7.25
N THR A 198 -32.47 17.93 7.57
CA THR A 198 -33.84 18.44 7.36
C THR A 198 -34.38 18.40 5.90
N PHE A 199 -33.56 18.08 4.90
CA PHE A 199 -34.00 17.98 3.51
C PHE A 199 -35.02 16.85 3.33
N GLU A 200 -34.66 15.65 3.77
CA GLU A 200 -35.50 14.45 3.63
C GLU A 200 -36.77 14.54 4.46
N ASP A 201 -36.71 15.15 5.64
CA ASP A 201 -37.86 15.32 6.53
C ASP A 201 -38.95 16.19 5.93
N GLN A 202 -38.61 17.17 5.10
CA GLN A 202 -39.56 18.06 4.43
C GLN A 202 -40.28 17.41 3.23
N ILE A 203 -39.75 16.28 2.73
CA ILE A 203 -40.37 15.50 1.65
C ILE A 203 -41.45 14.57 2.21
N ILE A 204 -41.37 14.19 3.49
CA ILE A 204 -42.36 13.31 4.13
C ILE A 204 -43.75 13.99 4.06
N GLY A 205 -44.75 13.22 3.65
CA GLY A 205 -46.12 13.66 3.54
C GLY A 205 -46.49 14.34 2.22
N LYS A 206 -45.55 14.45 1.26
CA LYS A 206 -45.82 14.93 -0.10
C LYS A 206 -46.25 13.79 -1.02
N ASN A 207 -46.96 14.11 -2.11
CA ASN A 207 -47.46 13.15 -3.06
C ASN A 207 -46.68 13.17 -4.38
N ILE A 208 -46.87 12.15 -5.19
CA ILE A 208 -46.32 12.09 -6.55
C ILE A 208 -46.83 13.31 -7.35
N GLY A 209 -45.92 13.97 -8.04
CA GLY A 209 -46.21 15.16 -8.86
C GLY A 209 -46.15 16.47 -8.09
N ASP A 210 -46.04 16.46 -6.76
CA ASP A 210 -45.91 17.68 -5.97
C ASP A 210 -44.60 18.39 -6.28
N GLU A 211 -44.67 19.72 -6.47
CA GLU A 211 -43.55 20.64 -6.61
C GLU A 211 -43.55 21.59 -5.42
N PHE A 212 -42.45 21.66 -4.67
CA PHE A 212 -42.38 22.47 -3.45
C PHE A 212 -40.92 22.90 -3.14
N ASP A 213 -40.80 23.88 -2.29
CA ASP A 213 -39.51 24.39 -1.85
C ASP A 213 -39.09 23.71 -0.53
N VAL A 214 -37.84 23.25 -0.50
CA VAL A 214 -37.17 22.67 0.68
C VAL A 214 -36.09 23.61 1.14
N SER A 215 -36.22 24.15 2.35
CA SER A 215 -35.24 25.09 2.91
C SER A 215 -34.28 24.37 3.85
N VAL A 216 -32.98 24.48 3.60
CA VAL A 216 -31.91 23.85 4.40
C VAL A 216 -30.78 24.84 4.64
N THR A 217 -29.93 24.54 5.62
CA THR A 217 -28.69 25.28 5.85
C THR A 217 -27.53 24.32 5.75
N PHE A 218 -26.54 24.66 4.93
CA PHE A 218 -25.33 23.85 4.79
C PHE A 218 -24.56 23.79 6.12
N PRO A 219 -24.03 22.63 6.53
CA PRO A 219 -23.23 22.52 7.73
C PRO A 219 -21.91 23.31 7.62
N GLU A 220 -21.36 23.73 8.76
CA GLU A 220 -20.10 24.49 8.82
C GLU A 220 -18.92 23.76 8.17
N ASN A 221 -18.89 22.44 8.28
CA ASN A 221 -17.83 21.59 7.75
C ASN A 221 -18.15 21.03 6.35
N TYR A 222 -18.94 21.75 5.55
CA TYR A 222 -19.27 21.28 4.20
C TYR A 222 -18.04 21.35 3.28
N GLY A 223 -17.84 20.32 2.45
CA GLY A 223 -16.64 20.16 1.61
C GLY A 223 -16.36 21.34 0.64
N LYS A 224 -17.39 22.07 0.20
CA LYS A 224 -17.24 23.31 -0.58
C LYS A 224 -17.35 24.51 0.38
N LYS A 225 -16.24 25.16 0.68
CA LYS A 225 -16.16 26.33 1.60
C LYS A 225 -17.10 27.48 1.22
N GLU A 226 -17.40 27.61 -0.08
CA GLU A 226 -18.28 28.65 -0.61
C GLU A 226 -19.76 28.46 -0.23
N LEU A 227 -20.15 27.24 0.13
CA LEU A 227 -21.50 26.85 0.49
C LEU A 227 -21.68 26.68 2.03
N ALA A 228 -20.59 26.52 2.78
CA ALA A 228 -20.62 26.29 4.22
C ALA A 228 -21.43 27.37 4.97
N SER A 229 -22.29 26.93 5.90
CA SER A 229 -23.17 27.77 6.72
C SER A 229 -24.16 28.67 5.97
N LYS A 230 -24.33 28.49 4.64
CA LYS A 230 -25.29 29.29 3.86
C LYS A 230 -26.68 28.65 3.83
N PRO A 231 -27.74 29.42 3.94
CA PRO A 231 -29.09 28.94 3.67
C PRO A 231 -29.29 28.71 2.18
N ALA A 232 -29.94 27.62 1.84
CA ALA A 232 -30.27 27.28 0.47
C ALA A 232 -31.75 26.82 0.37
N VAL A 233 -32.35 27.10 -0.75
CA VAL A 233 -33.72 26.66 -1.09
C VAL A 233 -33.63 25.72 -2.29
N PHE A 234 -34.13 24.52 -2.15
CA PHE A 234 -34.21 23.55 -3.23
C PHE A 234 -35.65 23.45 -3.73
N LYS A 235 -35.84 23.66 -5.02
CA LYS A 235 -37.11 23.31 -5.68
C LYS A 235 -37.09 21.83 -5.96
N VAL A 236 -38.01 21.11 -5.36
CA VAL A 236 -38.09 19.65 -5.45
C VAL A 236 -39.38 19.23 -6.11
N LYS A 237 -39.30 18.28 -7.03
CA LYS A 237 -40.43 17.62 -7.65
C LYS A 237 -40.35 16.11 -7.39
N ILE A 238 -41.44 15.52 -6.98
CA ILE A 238 -41.55 14.08 -6.78
C ILE A 238 -42.05 13.41 -8.07
N ASN A 239 -41.23 12.54 -8.63
CA ASN A 239 -41.58 11.81 -9.85
C ASN A 239 -42.24 10.47 -9.53
N GLU A 240 -41.65 9.71 -8.58
CA GLU A 240 -42.14 8.38 -8.19
C GLU A 240 -41.90 8.15 -6.70
N ILE A 241 -42.76 7.35 -6.11
CA ILE A 241 -42.62 6.84 -4.73
C ILE A 241 -42.54 5.34 -4.81
N ASN A 242 -41.52 4.75 -4.24
CA ASN A 242 -41.31 3.32 -4.18
C ASN A 242 -41.14 2.90 -2.72
N GLU A 243 -41.90 1.88 -2.29
CA GLU A 243 -41.78 1.29 -0.96
C GLU A 243 -40.73 0.18 -0.99
N LYS A 244 -39.77 0.27 -0.10
CA LYS A 244 -38.73 -0.75 0.08
C LYS A 244 -39.24 -1.78 1.10
N ILE A 245 -39.70 -2.92 0.60
CA ILE A 245 -40.22 -4.01 1.44
C ILE A 245 -39.06 -4.93 1.79
N LEU A 246 -38.69 -4.95 3.07
CA LEU A 246 -37.72 -5.88 3.59
C LEU A 246 -38.35 -7.26 3.84
N PRO A 247 -37.72 -8.36 3.38
CA PRO A 247 -38.19 -9.70 3.64
C PRO A 247 -38.23 -9.97 5.15
N GLU A 248 -39.16 -10.83 5.58
CA GLU A 248 -39.22 -11.25 6.99
C GLU A 248 -38.01 -12.12 7.34
N LEU A 249 -37.47 -11.92 8.56
CA LEU A 249 -36.36 -12.73 9.07
C LEU A 249 -36.89 -14.04 9.64
N ASN A 250 -37.06 -15.04 8.78
CA ASN A 250 -37.48 -16.37 9.10
C ASN A 250 -36.57 -17.43 8.46
N ASP A 251 -36.88 -18.70 8.66
CA ASP A 251 -36.07 -19.80 8.09
C ASP A 251 -36.21 -19.86 6.58
N GLU A 252 -37.34 -19.48 5.99
CA GLU A 252 -37.55 -19.41 4.54
C GLU A 252 -36.59 -18.40 3.87
N PHE A 253 -36.48 -17.20 4.44
CA PHE A 253 -35.52 -16.19 3.98
C PHE A 253 -34.08 -16.72 3.99
N VAL A 254 -33.71 -17.44 5.05
CA VAL A 254 -32.35 -17.97 5.19
C VAL A 254 -32.08 -19.08 4.18
N GLN A 255 -33.04 -19.98 3.94
CA GLN A 255 -32.93 -21.03 2.93
C GLN A 255 -32.83 -20.47 1.50
N ASP A 256 -33.56 -19.39 1.21
CA ASP A 256 -33.56 -18.77 -0.11
C ASP A 256 -32.28 -17.98 -0.41
N THR A 257 -31.62 -17.44 0.62
CA THR A 257 -30.51 -16.49 0.45
C THR A 257 -29.15 -17.02 0.90
N THR A 258 -29.12 -18.16 1.60
CA THR A 258 -27.90 -18.72 2.19
C THR A 258 -27.86 -20.25 2.09
N GLU A 259 -26.76 -20.85 2.52
CA GLU A 259 -26.63 -22.33 2.62
C GLU A 259 -27.18 -22.92 3.92
N PHE A 260 -27.78 -22.09 4.80
CA PHE A 260 -28.29 -22.51 6.10
C PHE A 260 -29.76 -22.88 6.03
N GLU A 261 -30.16 -23.87 6.81
CA GLU A 261 -31.57 -24.32 6.89
C GLU A 261 -32.40 -23.50 7.91
N THR A 262 -31.77 -22.94 8.95
CA THR A 262 -32.45 -22.20 10.00
C THR A 262 -31.84 -20.84 10.29
N LEU A 263 -32.66 -19.87 10.66
CA LEU A 263 -32.22 -18.55 11.11
C LEU A 263 -31.31 -18.63 12.35
N LYS A 264 -31.52 -19.62 13.19
CA LYS A 264 -30.70 -19.84 14.39
C LYS A 264 -29.29 -20.22 14.04
N ASP A 265 -29.08 -21.12 13.09
CA ASP A 265 -27.76 -21.55 12.66
C ASP A 265 -27.05 -20.44 11.90
N TYR A 266 -27.76 -19.72 11.05
CA TYR A 266 -27.23 -18.53 10.36
C TYR A 266 -26.77 -17.45 11.34
N LYS A 267 -27.56 -17.12 12.39
CA LYS A 267 -27.15 -16.18 13.46
C LYS A 267 -25.91 -16.65 14.18
N LYS A 268 -25.74 -17.95 14.41
CA LYS A 268 -24.55 -18.52 15.04
C LYS A 268 -23.31 -18.37 14.15
N ASP A 269 -23.45 -18.60 12.86
CA ASP A 269 -22.37 -18.41 11.87
C ASP A 269 -21.97 -16.94 11.76
N ILE A 270 -22.95 -16.03 11.62
CA ILE A 270 -22.71 -14.58 11.60
C ILE A 270 -21.93 -14.15 12.85
N LYS A 271 -22.38 -14.60 14.04
CA LYS A 271 -21.69 -14.28 15.30
C LYS A 271 -20.25 -14.78 15.30
N SER A 272 -20.01 -15.99 14.78
CA SER A 272 -18.66 -16.56 14.66
C SER A 272 -17.78 -15.73 13.72
N LYS A 273 -18.29 -15.38 12.53
CA LYS A 273 -17.60 -14.55 11.54
C LYS A 273 -17.30 -13.15 12.06
N LEU A 274 -18.26 -12.49 12.68
CA LEU A 274 -18.07 -11.17 13.30
C LEU A 274 -17.06 -11.22 14.45
N THR A 275 -17.08 -12.30 15.28
CA THR A 275 -16.10 -12.48 16.35
C THR A 275 -14.70 -12.66 15.79
N ALA A 276 -14.53 -13.46 14.74
CA ALA A 276 -13.25 -13.65 14.07
C ALA A 276 -12.73 -12.33 13.46
N ALA A 277 -13.60 -11.60 12.75
CA ALA A 277 -13.25 -10.31 12.15
C ALA A 277 -12.87 -9.25 13.21
N LYS A 278 -13.66 -9.11 14.30
CA LYS A 278 -13.33 -8.19 15.40
C LYS A 278 -12.04 -8.58 16.10
N LYS A 279 -11.76 -9.88 16.23
CA LYS A 279 -10.49 -10.35 16.81
C LYS A 279 -9.31 -9.98 15.92
N GLU A 280 -9.41 -10.22 14.64
CA GLU A 280 -8.36 -9.87 13.67
C GLU A 280 -8.10 -8.35 13.65
N GLU A 281 -9.16 -7.54 13.65
CA GLU A 281 -9.07 -6.08 13.73
C GLU A 281 -8.44 -5.63 15.05
N ALA A 282 -8.83 -6.23 16.18
CA ALA A 282 -8.26 -5.93 17.48
C ALA A 282 -6.76 -6.29 17.55
N ASP A 283 -6.39 -7.47 17.03
CA ASP A 283 -5.00 -7.91 16.97
C ASP A 283 -4.16 -6.96 16.09
N LYS A 284 -4.71 -6.50 14.95
CA LYS A 284 -4.06 -5.53 14.08
C LYS A 284 -3.86 -4.19 14.78
N LYS A 285 -4.90 -3.62 15.37
CA LYS A 285 -4.82 -2.35 16.12
C LYS A 285 -3.84 -2.44 17.29
N MET A 286 -3.83 -3.56 18.00
CA MET A 286 -2.89 -3.80 19.09
C MET A 286 -1.44 -3.84 18.61
N LYS A 287 -1.18 -4.54 17.49
CA LYS A 287 0.16 -4.57 16.86
C LYS A 287 0.61 -3.18 16.41
N GLU A 288 -0.28 -2.39 15.80
CA GLU A 288 0.01 -1.02 15.40
C GLU A 288 0.35 -0.13 16.60
N ALA A 289 -0.46 -0.18 17.67
CA ALA A 289 -0.21 0.59 18.89
C ALA A 289 1.09 0.20 19.59
N ILE A 290 1.44 -1.09 19.61
CA ILE A 290 2.73 -1.58 20.15
C ILE A 290 3.90 -1.08 19.31
N ILE A 291 3.78 -1.08 17.98
CA ILE A 291 4.80 -0.53 17.09
C ILE A 291 5.00 0.95 17.36
N ASP A 292 3.92 1.71 17.49
CA ASP A 292 3.99 3.15 17.78
C ASP A 292 4.66 3.45 19.11
N ALA A 293 4.30 2.71 20.18
CA ALA A 293 4.94 2.83 21.46
C ALA A 293 6.43 2.39 21.44
N LEU A 294 6.79 1.38 20.64
CA LEU A 294 8.17 0.94 20.46
C LEU A 294 9.02 2.00 19.77
N ILE A 295 8.50 2.62 18.70
CA ILE A 295 9.22 3.65 17.93
C ILE A 295 9.63 4.84 18.81
N GLU A 296 8.82 5.20 19.81
CA GLU A 296 9.14 6.26 20.76
C GLU A 296 10.32 5.92 21.68
N LYS A 297 10.61 4.62 21.87
CA LYS A 297 11.71 4.11 22.72
C LYS A 297 12.99 3.83 21.93
N VAL A 298 13.03 4.15 20.65
CA VAL A 298 14.13 3.83 19.74
C VAL A 298 14.90 5.07 19.36
N GLU A 299 16.20 5.04 19.61
CA GLU A 299 17.16 6.02 19.10
C GLU A 299 17.89 5.41 17.90
N VAL A 300 17.67 5.96 16.71
CA VAL A 300 18.32 5.54 15.47
C VAL A 300 18.40 6.70 14.50
N THR A 301 19.56 6.84 13.84
CA THR A 301 19.73 7.73 12.69
C THR A 301 19.59 6.91 11.41
N ILE A 302 18.44 7.02 10.76
CA ILE A 302 18.11 6.24 9.56
C ILE A 302 18.79 6.92 8.36
N PRO A 303 19.65 6.19 7.60
CA PRO A 303 20.20 6.71 6.34
C PRO A 303 19.06 7.00 5.34
N GLU A 304 19.14 8.17 4.69
CA GLU A 304 18.16 8.61 3.68
C GLU A 304 17.96 7.55 2.58
N ALA A 305 19.03 6.89 2.19
CA ALA A 305 18.99 5.82 1.19
C ALA A 305 18.06 4.65 1.55
N MET A 306 17.86 4.35 2.84
CA MET A 306 16.92 3.31 3.27
C MET A 306 15.47 3.78 3.08
N ILE A 307 15.18 5.04 3.38
CA ILE A 307 13.84 5.64 3.20
C ILE A 307 13.50 5.68 1.71
N GLU A 308 14.44 6.12 0.87
CA GLU A 308 14.26 6.18 -0.58
C GLU A 308 14.02 4.79 -1.21
N LEU A 309 14.71 3.75 -0.73
CA LEU A 309 14.46 2.38 -1.18
C LEU A 309 13.06 1.89 -0.82
N GLU A 310 12.58 2.21 0.38
CA GLU A 310 11.22 1.84 0.82
C GLU A 310 10.16 2.60 0.01
N ILE A 311 10.40 3.89 -0.30
CA ILE A 311 9.54 4.69 -1.19
C ILE A 311 9.49 4.06 -2.59
N ASP A 312 10.66 3.70 -3.16
CA ASP A 312 10.73 3.04 -4.46
C ASP A 312 9.95 1.72 -4.48
N GLN A 313 10.05 0.94 -3.41
CA GLN A 313 9.31 -0.31 -3.27
C GLN A 313 7.81 -0.04 -3.23
N LYS A 314 7.34 0.91 -2.43
CA LYS A 314 5.92 1.29 -2.34
C LYS A 314 5.35 1.77 -3.67
N ILE A 315 6.11 2.59 -4.40
CA ILE A 315 5.70 3.04 -5.73
C ILE A 315 5.63 1.87 -6.71
N ASN A 316 6.56 0.91 -6.63
CA ASN A 316 6.53 -0.29 -7.49
C ASN A 316 5.36 -1.20 -7.13
N GLU A 317 5.05 -1.40 -5.85
CA GLU A 317 3.86 -2.14 -5.40
C GLU A 317 2.58 -1.49 -5.94
N PHE A 318 2.48 -0.16 -5.80
CA PHE A 318 1.35 0.59 -6.34
C PHE A 318 1.24 0.46 -7.87
N ARG A 319 2.37 0.63 -8.59
CA ARG A 319 2.44 0.47 -10.05
C ARG A 319 1.95 -0.91 -10.50
N ASN A 320 2.39 -1.96 -9.81
CA ASN A 320 1.97 -3.33 -10.11
C ASN A 320 0.46 -3.53 -9.82
N GLY A 321 -0.04 -2.95 -8.73
CA GLY A 321 -1.45 -3.01 -8.37
C GLY A 321 -2.37 -2.36 -9.41
N ILE A 322 -2.05 -1.15 -9.87
CA ILE A 322 -2.83 -0.49 -10.94
C ILE A 322 -2.59 -1.13 -12.30
N GLY A 323 -1.39 -1.69 -12.55
CA GLY A 323 -1.07 -2.42 -13.77
C GLY A 323 -1.96 -3.63 -13.98
N ALA A 324 -2.33 -4.33 -12.90
CA ALA A 324 -3.30 -5.44 -12.95
C ALA A 324 -4.71 -4.99 -13.39
N GLN A 325 -5.03 -3.70 -13.26
CA GLN A 325 -6.28 -3.08 -13.71
C GLN A 325 -6.14 -2.42 -15.11
N GLY A 326 -5.00 -2.60 -15.78
CA GLY A 326 -4.72 -2.04 -17.10
C GLY A 326 -4.33 -0.55 -17.12
N LEU A 327 -4.01 0.03 -15.96
CA LEU A 327 -3.59 1.42 -15.83
C LEU A 327 -2.08 1.55 -15.71
N THR A 328 -1.51 2.61 -16.28
CA THR A 328 -0.11 2.99 -16.04
C THR A 328 0.00 4.02 -14.94
N LEU A 329 1.14 4.06 -14.25
CA LEU A 329 1.39 5.07 -13.20
C LEU A 329 1.25 6.49 -13.75
N ASP A 330 1.78 6.77 -14.94
CA ASP A 330 1.71 8.08 -15.57
C ASP A 330 0.26 8.49 -15.89
N SER A 331 -0.55 7.54 -16.38
CA SER A 331 -1.98 7.81 -16.66
C SER A 331 -2.74 8.13 -15.39
N TYR A 332 -2.46 7.39 -14.30
CA TYR A 332 -3.06 7.62 -12.99
C TYR A 332 -2.69 8.99 -12.43
N LEU A 333 -1.39 9.33 -12.41
CA LEU A 333 -0.90 10.60 -11.90
C LEU A 333 -1.48 11.79 -12.68
N ASN A 334 -1.54 11.69 -14.02
CA ASN A 334 -2.15 12.71 -14.88
C ASN A 334 -3.65 12.88 -14.56
N TYR A 335 -4.39 11.78 -14.37
CA TYR A 335 -5.82 11.84 -14.02
C TYR A 335 -6.05 12.51 -12.66
N MET A 336 -5.18 12.23 -11.68
CA MET A 336 -5.25 12.81 -10.33
C MET A 336 -4.67 14.22 -10.25
N GLY A 337 -4.05 14.74 -11.31
CA GLY A 337 -3.36 16.04 -11.30
C GLY A 337 -2.16 16.09 -10.35
N GLN A 338 -1.50 14.94 -10.12
CA GLN A 338 -0.37 14.80 -9.21
C GLN A 338 0.93 14.50 -9.97
N SER A 339 2.07 14.90 -9.39
CA SER A 339 3.39 14.52 -9.87
C SER A 339 3.92 13.28 -9.12
N LEU A 340 4.88 12.58 -9.71
CA LEU A 340 5.59 11.49 -9.05
C LEU A 340 6.32 11.99 -7.78
N GLU A 341 6.82 13.22 -7.80
CA GLU A 341 7.51 13.85 -6.68
C GLU A 341 6.55 14.07 -5.50
N ASN A 342 5.36 14.60 -5.75
CA ASN A 342 4.33 14.74 -4.71
C ASN A 342 3.93 13.39 -4.11
N MET A 343 3.85 12.35 -4.92
CA MET A 343 3.58 10.99 -4.46
C MET A 343 4.72 10.46 -3.58
N ARG A 344 5.99 10.70 -3.95
CA ARG A 344 7.15 10.33 -3.13
C ARG A 344 7.13 11.02 -1.78
N GLU A 345 6.87 12.33 -1.75
CA GLU A 345 6.76 13.09 -0.50
C GLU A 345 5.61 12.59 0.40
N ALA A 346 4.47 12.24 -0.18
CA ALA A 346 3.35 11.66 0.57
C ALA A 346 3.72 10.30 1.20
N TYR A 347 4.52 9.49 0.53
CA TYR A 347 4.97 8.20 1.07
C TYR A 347 6.11 8.32 2.08
N ARG A 348 6.89 9.41 2.07
CA ARG A 348 8.09 9.58 2.92
C ARG A 348 7.80 9.35 4.38
N ILE A 349 6.76 9.98 4.94
CA ILE A 349 6.39 9.87 6.37
C ILE A 349 6.05 8.41 6.73
N ILE A 350 5.31 7.75 5.84
CA ILE A 350 4.88 6.36 6.05
C ILE A 350 6.09 5.42 5.97
N CYS A 351 6.95 5.60 4.97
CA CYS A 351 8.14 4.78 4.75
C CYS A 351 9.18 4.97 5.86
N GLU A 352 9.40 6.20 6.33
CA GLU A 352 10.28 6.48 7.47
C GLU A 352 9.80 5.72 8.73
N LYS A 353 8.49 5.78 9.02
CA LYS A 353 7.88 5.03 10.12
C LYS A 353 8.06 3.51 9.93
N GLN A 354 7.87 3.00 8.70
CA GLN A 354 8.05 1.58 8.39
C GLN A 354 9.49 1.10 8.57
N VAL A 355 10.46 1.86 8.05
CA VAL A 355 11.89 1.56 8.23
C VAL A 355 12.26 1.59 9.71
N LYS A 356 11.83 2.62 10.45
CA LYS A 356 12.10 2.74 11.88
C LYS A 356 11.52 1.57 12.67
N SER A 357 10.27 1.19 12.38
CA SER A 357 9.61 0.06 13.06
C SER A 357 10.30 -1.27 12.76
N ARG A 358 10.71 -1.51 11.51
CA ARG A 358 11.46 -2.72 11.12
C ARG A 358 12.79 -2.81 11.87
N LEU A 359 13.57 -1.74 11.87
CA LEU A 359 14.85 -1.66 12.58
C LEU A 359 14.68 -1.88 14.08
N ALA A 360 13.64 -1.28 14.69
CA ALA A 360 13.32 -1.46 16.10
C ALA A 360 13.00 -2.92 16.44
N LEU A 361 12.15 -3.56 15.64
CA LEU A 361 11.78 -4.96 15.84
C LEU A 361 12.95 -5.92 15.59
N GLU A 362 13.82 -5.64 14.62
CA GLU A 362 15.06 -6.39 14.41
C GLU A 362 15.96 -6.31 15.65
N ALA A 363 16.14 -5.10 16.22
CA ALA A 363 16.93 -4.92 17.44
C ALA A 363 16.33 -5.67 18.65
N VAL A 364 15.01 -5.67 18.82
CA VAL A 364 14.32 -6.48 19.84
C VAL A 364 14.53 -7.98 19.58
N ALA A 365 14.44 -8.43 18.31
CA ALA A 365 14.67 -9.83 17.96
C ALA A 365 16.08 -10.31 18.32
N GLU A 366 17.08 -9.43 18.12
CA GLU A 366 18.47 -9.69 18.49
C GLU A 366 18.66 -9.71 20.02
N ALA A 367 18.10 -8.71 20.73
CA ALA A 367 18.18 -8.62 22.19
C ALA A 367 17.54 -9.83 22.90
N GLU A 368 16.39 -10.28 22.40
CA GLU A 368 15.67 -11.45 22.93
C GLU A 368 16.16 -12.79 22.33
N LYS A 369 17.16 -12.76 21.45
CA LYS A 369 17.72 -13.93 20.76
C LYS A 369 16.64 -14.83 20.14
N VAL A 370 15.71 -14.20 19.43
CA VAL A 370 14.57 -14.86 18.81
C VAL A 370 15.05 -15.91 17.80
N LYS A 371 14.58 -17.16 17.99
CA LYS A 371 14.91 -18.28 17.11
C LYS A 371 13.74 -18.61 16.18
N VAL A 372 14.07 -18.88 14.94
CA VAL A 372 13.14 -19.39 13.94
C VAL A 372 13.45 -20.87 13.71
N SER A 373 12.45 -21.72 13.86
CA SER A 373 12.57 -23.16 13.62
C SER A 373 12.22 -23.52 12.18
N GLU A 374 12.65 -24.70 11.73
CA GLU A 374 12.26 -25.24 10.41
C GLU A 374 10.73 -25.34 10.24
N LYS A 375 10.01 -25.61 11.33
CA LYS A 375 8.54 -25.62 11.33
C LYS A 375 7.93 -24.24 11.04
N ASP A 376 8.55 -23.17 11.54
CA ASP A 376 8.09 -21.81 11.28
C ASP A 376 8.28 -21.46 9.80
N ILE A 377 9.44 -21.81 9.25
CA ILE A 377 9.75 -21.60 7.83
C ILE A 377 8.79 -22.40 6.95
N ASP A 378 8.54 -23.66 7.30
CA ASP A 378 7.62 -24.53 6.55
C ASP A 378 6.18 -24.02 6.58
N ALA A 379 5.72 -23.51 7.72
CA ALA A 379 4.40 -22.88 7.85
C ALA A 379 4.28 -21.61 7.00
N GLU A 380 5.32 -20.77 6.99
CA GLU A 380 5.33 -19.54 6.19
C GLU A 380 5.35 -19.85 4.68
N LEU A 381 6.15 -20.82 4.25
CA LEU A 381 6.14 -21.29 2.86
C LEU A 381 4.77 -21.82 2.45
N THR A 382 4.09 -22.53 3.35
CA THR A 382 2.72 -23.01 3.09
C THR A 382 1.76 -21.84 2.93
N ARG A 383 1.82 -20.85 3.82
CA ARG A 383 1.00 -19.63 3.74
C ARG A 383 1.22 -18.86 2.44
N ILE A 384 2.47 -18.73 2.01
CA ILE A 384 2.82 -18.07 0.75
C ILE A 384 2.26 -18.87 -0.44
N ALA A 385 2.45 -20.19 -0.44
CA ALA A 385 1.95 -21.06 -1.50
C ALA A 385 0.43 -20.98 -1.67
N GLU A 386 -0.33 -20.97 -0.55
CA GLU A 386 -1.78 -20.80 -0.53
C GLU A 386 -2.21 -19.42 -1.04
N ALA A 387 -1.53 -18.35 -0.59
CA ALA A 387 -1.85 -16.98 -1.00
C ALA A 387 -1.67 -16.76 -2.51
N TYR A 388 -0.62 -17.34 -3.09
CA TYR A 388 -0.35 -17.24 -4.53
C TYR A 388 -0.97 -18.36 -5.35
N ARG A 389 -1.65 -19.32 -4.73
CA ARG A 389 -2.24 -20.52 -5.38
C ARG A 389 -1.20 -21.31 -6.17
N ILE A 390 -0.02 -21.46 -5.62
CA ILE A 390 1.11 -22.18 -6.21
C ILE A 390 1.36 -23.45 -5.37
N ASP A 391 1.77 -24.52 -6.01
CA ASP A 391 2.19 -25.73 -5.30
C ASP A 391 3.43 -25.44 -4.43
N LYS A 392 3.41 -25.92 -3.18
CA LYS A 392 4.49 -25.70 -2.21
C LYS A 392 5.83 -26.27 -2.67
N GLU A 393 5.83 -27.45 -3.32
CA GLU A 393 7.05 -28.07 -3.83
C GLU A 393 7.67 -27.23 -4.95
N LYS A 394 6.81 -26.68 -5.82
CA LYS A 394 7.24 -25.77 -6.88
C LYS A 394 7.79 -24.46 -6.29
N LEU A 395 7.16 -23.92 -5.25
CA LEU A 395 7.65 -22.74 -4.55
C LEU A 395 9.05 -23.02 -3.96
N GLN A 396 9.22 -24.12 -3.25
CA GLN A 396 10.51 -24.52 -2.67
C GLN A 396 11.63 -24.69 -3.72
N SER A 397 11.30 -25.13 -4.92
CA SER A 397 12.30 -25.29 -6.00
C SER A 397 12.79 -23.95 -6.59
N ILE A 398 12.01 -22.89 -6.44
CA ILE A 398 12.34 -21.54 -6.94
C ILE A 398 13.09 -20.73 -5.85
N PHE A 399 12.85 -21.04 -4.57
CA PHE A 399 13.46 -20.35 -3.43
C PHE A 399 14.90 -20.84 -3.22
N GLY A 400 15.84 -19.89 -3.39
CA GLY A 400 17.26 -20.10 -3.08
C GLY A 400 17.60 -19.82 -1.61
N GLU A 401 18.91 -19.90 -1.27
CA GLU A 401 19.40 -19.60 0.09
C GLU A 401 19.07 -18.16 0.53
N LYS A 402 19.18 -17.22 -0.38
CA LYS A 402 18.93 -15.78 -0.11
C LYS A 402 17.47 -15.50 0.25
N GLU A 403 16.53 -16.09 -0.49
CA GLU A 403 15.11 -15.99 -0.21
C GLU A 403 14.76 -16.62 1.14
N ARG A 404 15.39 -17.76 1.45
CA ARG A 404 15.24 -18.39 2.77
C ARG A 404 15.77 -17.51 3.91
N GLU A 405 16.90 -16.86 3.76
CA GLU A 405 17.44 -15.92 4.73
C GLU A 405 16.50 -14.74 4.96
N ASN A 406 15.89 -14.21 3.90
CA ASN A 406 14.90 -13.14 4.00
C ASN A 406 13.66 -13.58 4.79
N ILE A 407 13.12 -14.77 4.51
CA ILE A 407 11.99 -15.34 5.29
C ILE A 407 12.37 -15.47 6.77
N ILE A 408 13.59 -15.93 7.08
CA ILE A 408 14.05 -16.05 8.47
C ILE A 408 14.10 -14.67 9.14
N LYS A 409 14.59 -13.63 8.44
CA LYS A 409 14.62 -12.26 8.96
C LYS A 409 13.21 -11.74 9.24
N ASP A 410 12.29 -11.92 8.31
CA ASP A 410 10.90 -11.48 8.44
C ASP A 410 10.17 -12.23 9.57
N LEU A 411 10.38 -13.53 9.69
CA LEU A 411 9.85 -14.33 10.80
C LEU A 411 10.41 -13.92 12.18
N LYS A 412 11.69 -13.52 12.26
CA LYS A 412 12.25 -12.97 13.50
C LYS A 412 11.56 -11.68 13.91
N VAL A 413 11.35 -10.77 12.96
CA VAL A 413 10.62 -9.50 13.16
C VAL A 413 9.19 -9.76 13.63
N GLN A 414 8.49 -10.69 12.98
CA GLN A 414 7.13 -11.05 13.36
C GLN A 414 7.06 -11.66 14.77
N LYS A 415 7.96 -12.57 15.09
CA LYS A 415 8.04 -13.17 16.45
C LYS A 415 8.43 -12.15 17.53
N ALA A 416 9.27 -11.17 17.20
CA ALA A 416 9.59 -10.08 18.11
C ALA A 416 8.34 -9.21 18.39
N LEU A 417 7.55 -8.91 17.39
CA LEU A 417 6.28 -8.21 17.55
C LEU A 417 5.29 -9.02 18.41
N ASP A 418 5.14 -10.31 18.15
CA ASP A 418 4.27 -11.20 18.93
C ASP A 418 4.75 -11.31 20.39
N PHE A 419 6.07 -11.29 20.61
CA PHE A 419 6.65 -11.23 21.96
C PHE A 419 6.27 -9.93 22.67
N LEU A 420 6.38 -8.78 22.00
CA LEU A 420 6.00 -7.48 22.56
C LEU A 420 4.51 -7.42 22.90
N VAL A 421 3.66 -7.88 21.98
CA VAL A 421 2.21 -7.96 22.19
C VAL A 421 1.89 -8.83 23.41
N LYS A 422 2.54 -9.98 23.55
CA LYS A 422 2.33 -10.90 24.68
C LYS A 422 2.75 -10.30 26.02
N ASN A 423 3.80 -9.46 26.03
CA ASN A 423 4.35 -8.82 27.23
C ASN A 423 3.84 -7.38 27.42
N SER A 424 2.87 -6.92 26.64
CA SER A 424 2.25 -5.60 26.80
C SER A 424 1.37 -5.56 28.06
N VAL A 425 1.27 -4.37 28.62
CA VAL A 425 0.48 -4.08 29.83
C VAL A 425 -0.72 -3.22 29.43
N GLN A 426 -1.88 -3.51 30.03
CA GLN A 426 -3.07 -2.67 29.83
C GLN A 426 -2.90 -1.37 30.64
N PRO A 427 -3.30 -0.22 30.09
CA PRO A 427 -3.38 1.01 30.88
C PRO A 427 -4.28 0.77 32.09
N GLU A 428 -3.85 1.24 33.26
CA GLU A 428 -4.71 1.25 34.44
C GLU A 428 -5.95 2.09 34.10
N ALA A 429 -7.13 1.50 34.27
CA ALA A 429 -8.36 2.25 34.11
C ALA A 429 -8.33 3.43 35.11
N GLU A 430 -8.34 4.67 34.61
CA GLU A 430 -8.55 5.83 35.44
C GLU A 430 -9.87 5.63 36.22
N LYS A 431 -9.74 5.60 37.57
CA LYS A 431 -10.86 5.42 38.49
C LYS A 431 -11.64 6.74 38.62
#